data_c545f45939b55de54ffa413eea595036
#
_entry.id   c545f45939b55de54ffa413eea595036
#
_cell.length_a   1.000
_cell.length_b   1.000
_cell.length_c   1.000
_cell.angle_alpha   90.00
_cell.angle_beta   90.00
_cell.angle_gamma   90.00
#
_symmetry.space_group_name_H-M   'P 1'
#
loop_
_entity.id
_entity.type
_entity.pdbx_description
1 polymer ?
#
loop_
_entity_poly.entity_id
_entity_poly.type
_entity_poly.pdbx_seq_one_letter_code
_entity_poly.pdbx_strand_id
1 'polypeptide(L)'
;MIYREIKDSSHEHLKEHSFECIFYIAVAAIIGGAESWYDVSDFGKCHEDFFRSRIPGFKSVPSHDTFNRFFSLLSPHEFEKVFSLLIREIRGKYNGLVAIDGKENCDVKKENGDCSFEHLRLVSAWASANGVCMGQEKVNGKSNEIKAIPMLIKMLDLEDCILTIDTRACQHDIVHEILEAKADYLISVKQNQKRLYKIIEGWFSEIDIYGNRITGRGHIPEGRYRYSITEEQGSEMKEKRICQVYNNGILPEVLKWEGANSVVCLTSSKIDKETEETVSEKRYYITSLPLDSDHIMDTLRSHWSIENNQHWQLDVTFNEDRQKKKENAAQNFSLLSKIALT
;
A
#
# COMPACT_ATOMS: atom_id res chain seq x y z
N MET A 1 -0.76 4.24 26.19
CA MET A 1 -0.67 2.79 26.49
C MET A 1 -1.72 2.05 25.65
N ILE A 2 -1.48 1.97 24.35
CA ILE A 2 -2.42 1.55 23.29
C ILE A 2 -2.77 0.05 23.39
N TYR A 3 -1.83 -0.79 23.85
CA TYR A 3 -1.99 -2.26 23.93
C TYR A 3 -2.99 -2.76 24.98
N ARG A 4 -3.57 -1.90 25.82
CA ARG A 4 -4.65 -2.31 26.76
C ARG A 4 -5.99 -2.56 26.07
N GLU A 5 -6.11 -2.20 24.81
CA GLU A 5 -7.31 -2.42 24.00
C GLU A 5 -7.35 -3.79 23.32
N ILE A 6 -6.25 -4.54 23.34
CA ILE A 6 -6.25 -5.91 22.82
C ILE A 6 -7.08 -6.78 23.77
N LYS A 7 -8.29 -7.12 23.35
CA LYS A 7 -9.08 -8.19 23.97
C LYS A 7 -8.46 -9.53 23.55
N ASP A 8 -7.45 -9.94 24.30
CA ASP A 8 -6.73 -11.16 24.01
C ASP A 8 -7.42 -12.34 24.67
N SER A 9 -7.87 -13.31 23.85
CA SER A 9 -8.29 -14.63 24.32
C SER A 9 -7.11 -15.45 24.87
N SER A 10 -5.88 -14.99 24.71
CA SER A 10 -4.64 -15.62 25.19
C SER A 10 -4.27 -15.25 26.63
N HIS A 11 -5.07 -14.48 27.37
CA HIS A 11 -4.78 -14.04 28.74
C HIS A 11 -4.38 -15.16 29.72
N GLU A 12 -4.81 -16.39 29.49
CA GLU A 12 -4.39 -17.53 30.32
C GLU A 12 -2.92 -17.94 30.11
N HIS A 13 -2.33 -17.61 28.96
CA HIS A 13 -0.95 -17.98 28.61
C HIS A 13 0.08 -16.90 28.92
N LEU A 14 -0.35 -15.69 29.29
CA LEU A 14 0.52 -14.56 29.66
C LEU A 14 0.98 -14.58 31.13
N LYS A 15 0.72 -15.65 31.86
CA LYS A 15 1.09 -15.76 33.31
C LYS A 15 2.59 -15.61 33.59
N GLU A 16 3.45 -15.90 32.61
CA GLU A 16 4.91 -15.82 32.77
C GLU A 16 5.51 -14.55 32.17
N HIS A 17 5.06 -14.14 30.98
CA HIS A 17 5.53 -12.95 30.26
C HIS A 17 4.38 -12.04 29.91
N SER A 18 4.55 -10.73 30.16
CA SER A 18 3.55 -9.73 29.77
C SER A 18 3.54 -9.50 28.25
N PHE A 19 2.40 -9.03 27.72
CA PHE A 19 2.30 -8.60 26.32
C PHE A 19 3.40 -7.59 25.97
N GLU A 20 3.64 -6.61 26.84
CA GLU A 20 4.70 -5.60 26.68
C GLU A 20 6.07 -6.24 26.49
N CYS A 21 6.38 -7.26 27.28
CA CYS A 21 7.66 -7.96 27.19
C CYS A 21 7.82 -8.65 25.83
N ILE A 22 6.83 -9.43 25.43
CA ILE A 22 6.84 -10.17 24.16
C ILE A 22 6.93 -9.20 22.98
N PHE A 23 6.10 -8.18 22.97
CA PHE A 23 6.03 -7.21 21.88
C PHE A 23 7.30 -6.37 21.77
N TYR A 24 7.79 -5.83 22.89
CA TYR A 24 8.97 -4.95 22.88
C TYR A 24 10.24 -5.69 22.44
N ILE A 25 10.43 -6.94 22.91
CA ILE A 25 11.56 -7.77 22.46
C ILE A 25 11.42 -8.09 20.98
N ALA A 26 10.21 -8.47 20.50
CA ALA A 26 10.00 -8.83 19.10
C ALA A 26 10.30 -7.65 18.16
N VAL A 27 9.78 -6.45 18.45
CA VAL A 27 10.04 -5.25 17.65
C VAL A 27 11.53 -4.91 17.65
N ALA A 28 12.17 -4.88 18.84
CA ALA A 28 13.59 -4.56 18.95
C ALA A 28 14.47 -5.57 18.20
N ALA A 29 14.14 -6.85 18.28
CA ALA A 29 14.88 -7.91 17.57
C ALA A 29 14.73 -7.78 16.05
N ILE A 30 13.52 -7.51 15.55
CA ILE A 30 13.28 -7.34 14.11
C ILE A 30 14.00 -6.09 13.57
N ILE A 31 14.02 -4.98 14.31
CA ILE A 31 14.86 -3.81 14.00
C ILE A 31 16.35 -4.22 13.96
N GLY A 32 16.76 -5.14 14.83
CA GLY A 32 18.10 -5.71 14.88
C GLY A 32 18.38 -6.77 13.80
N GLY A 33 17.44 -7.04 12.88
CA GLY A 33 17.62 -7.98 11.77
C GLY A 33 17.18 -9.41 12.05
N ALA A 34 16.36 -9.66 13.09
CA ALA A 34 15.80 -11.00 13.35
C ALA A 34 14.78 -11.39 12.28
N GLU A 35 14.94 -12.58 11.69
CA GLU A 35 14.07 -13.11 10.64
C GLU A 35 13.18 -14.26 11.12
N SER A 36 13.49 -14.84 12.26
CA SER A 36 12.78 -15.96 12.86
C SER A 36 12.51 -15.76 14.34
N TRP A 37 11.58 -16.55 14.92
CA TRP A 37 11.35 -16.54 16.36
C TRP A 37 12.55 -17.05 17.17
N TYR A 38 13.43 -17.84 16.57
CA TYR A 38 14.71 -18.24 17.16
C TYR A 38 15.61 -17.02 17.32
N ASP A 39 15.77 -16.23 16.26
CA ASP A 39 16.61 -15.02 16.27
C ASP A 39 16.06 -14.01 17.28
N VAL A 40 14.71 -13.85 17.35
CA VAL A 40 14.04 -12.98 18.34
C VAL A 40 14.38 -13.40 19.76
N SER A 41 14.29 -14.71 20.07
CA SER A 41 14.63 -15.23 21.41
C SER A 41 16.12 -15.04 21.74
N ASP A 42 17.01 -15.31 20.79
CA ASP A 42 18.44 -15.19 20.99
C ASP A 42 18.88 -13.72 21.08
N PHE A 43 18.32 -12.82 20.27
CA PHE A 43 18.51 -11.37 20.45
C PHE A 43 18.10 -10.91 21.85
N GLY A 44 16.93 -11.38 22.32
CA GLY A 44 16.45 -11.09 23.66
C GLY A 44 17.42 -11.52 24.76
N LYS A 45 17.98 -12.73 24.65
CA LYS A 45 18.98 -13.26 25.60
C LYS A 45 20.28 -12.46 25.57
N CYS A 46 20.77 -12.11 24.36
CA CYS A 46 22.00 -11.32 24.21
C CYS A 46 21.85 -9.91 24.83
N HIS A 47 20.64 -9.38 24.91
CA HIS A 47 20.34 -8.03 25.41
C HIS A 47 19.46 -8.04 26.67
N GLU A 48 19.49 -9.12 27.46
CA GLU A 48 18.59 -9.33 28.60
C GLU A 48 18.66 -8.19 29.62
N ASP A 49 19.85 -7.70 29.94
CA ASP A 49 20.03 -6.59 30.90
C ASP A 49 19.37 -5.29 30.41
N PHE A 50 19.41 -5.02 29.11
CA PHE A 50 18.72 -3.89 28.51
C PHE A 50 17.20 -4.00 28.71
N PHE A 51 16.61 -5.16 28.37
CA PHE A 51 15.19 -5.38 28.53
C PHE A 51 14.75 -5.36 29.99
N ARG A 52 15.54 -5.93 30.87
CA ARG A 52 15.34 -5.92 32.34
C ARG A 52 15.28 -4.50 32.89
N SER A 53 16.10 -3.58 32.36
CA SER A 53 16.10 -2.18 32.77
C SER A 53 14.92 -1.36 32.25
N ARG A 54 14.26 -1.81 31.17
CA ARG A 54 13.23 -1.05 30.45
C ARG A 54 11.81 -1.57 30.63
N ILE A 55 11.64 -2.86 30.88
CA ILE A 55 10.34 -3.52 30.98
C ILE A 55 9.98 -3.73 32.44
N PRO A 56 8.96 -3.04 32.96
CA PRO A 56 8.50 -3.24 34.34
C PRO A 56 8.05 -4.69 34.57
N GLY A 57 8.52 -5.32 35.64
CA GLY A 57 8.19 -6.69 35.97
C GLY A 57 8.80 -7.74 35.04
N PHE A 58 9.84 -7.41 34.30
CA PHE A 58 10.56 -8.36 33.48
C PHE A 58 11.12 -9.51 34.32
N LYS A 59 10.80 -10.75 33.94
CA LYS A 59 11.27 -11.96 34.64
C LYS A 59 12.41 -12.62 33.89
N SER A 60 12.18 -12.98 32.63
CA SER A 60 13.11 -13.64 31.73
C SER A 60 12.74 -13.37 30.28
N VAL A 61 13.62 -13.71 29.37
CA VAL A 61 13.34 -13.67 27.93
C VAL A 61 12.45 -14.84 27.53
N PRO A 62 11.34 -14.60 26.79
CA PRO A 62 10.51 -15.66 26.25
C PRO A 62 11.25 -16.59 25.31
N SER A 63 10.91 -17.88 25.31
CA SER A 63 11.45 -18.84 24.35
C SER A 63 10.88 -18.56 22.93
N HIS A 64 11.55 -19.07 21.89
CA HIS A 64 11.08 -19.01 20.52
C HIS A 64 9.67 -19.61 20.35
N ASP A 65 9.36 -20.68 21.07
CA ASP A 65 8.03 -21.30 21.08
C ASP A 65 6.98 -20.38 21.71
N THR A 66 7.34 -19.63 22.74
CA THR A 66 6.46 -18.65 23.38
C THR A 66 6.11 -17.52 22.40
N PHE A 67 7.11 -16.97 21.69
CA PHE A 67 6.85 -15.97 20.64
C PHE A 67 5.98 -16.54 19.53
N ASN A 68 6.32 -17.72 18.98
CA ASN A 68 5.53 -18.34 17.92
C ASN A 68 4.08 -18.58 18.35
N ARG A 69 3.86 -19.18 19.50
CA ARG A 69 2.52 -19.45 20.03
C ARG A 69 1.73 -18.18 20.27
N PHE A 70 2.36 -17.16 20.86
CA PHE A 70 1.72 -15.87 21.09
C PHE A 70 1.23 -15.24 19.80
N PHE A 71 2.13 -15.06 18.79
CA PHE A 71 1.76 -14.43 17.52
C PHE A 71 0.89 -15.32 16.62
N SER A 72 0.84 -16.63 16.83
CA SER A 72 -0.13 -17.51 16.16
C SER A 72 -1.53 -17.37 16.73
N LEU A 73 -1.66 -17.14 18.04
CA LEU A 73 -2.96 -16.98 18.73
C LEU A 73 -3.50 -15.54 18.64
N LEU A 74 -2.63 -14.56 18.53
CA LEU A 74 -3.02 -13.15 18.43
C LEU A 74 -3.84 -12.93 17.17
N SER A 75 -5.05 -12.36 17.32
CA SER A 75 -5.89 -11.98 16.19
C SER A 75 -5.19 -10.91 15.35
N PRO A 76 -4.92 -11.15 14.04
CA PRO A 76 -4.32 -10.13 13.17
C PRO A 76 -5.16 -8.86 13.11
N HIS A 77 -6.48 -8.96 13.12
CA HIS A 77 -7.38 -7.81 13.09
C HIS A 77 -7.26 -6.93 14.34
N GLU A 78 -7.14 -7.55 15.53
CA GLU A 78 -6.91 -6.79 16.77
C GLU A 78 -5.49 -6.17 16.80
N PHE A 79 -4.51 -6.89 16.27
CA PHE A 79 -3.16 -6.38 16.19
C PHE A 79 -3.05 -5.22 15.18
N GLU A 80 -3.77 -5.29 14.06
CA GLU A 80 -3.86 -4.24 13.06
C GLU A 80 -4.43 -2.94 13.64
N LYS A 81 -5.46 -3.02 14.46
CA LYS A 81 -6.00 -1.84 15.16
C LYS A 81 -4.94 -1.17 16.05
N VAL A 82 -4.21 -1.97 16.82
CA VAL A 82 -3.13 -1.45 17.67
C VAL A 82 -2.00 -0.87 16.85
N PHE A 83 -1.66 -1.51 15.74
CA PHE A 83 -0.68 -1.01 14.79
C PHE A 83 -1.07 0.38 14.24
N SER A 84 -2.28 0.52 13.74
CA SER A 84 -2.78 1.80 13.18
C SER A 84 -2.79 2.92 14.24
N LEU A 85 -3.18 2.61 15.49
CA LEU A 85 -3.12 3.56 16.60
C LEU A 85 -1.67 3.96 16.94
N LEU A 86 -0.75 2.99 16.97
CA LEU A 86 0.67 3.23 17.24
C LEU A 86 1.29 4.15 16.17
N ILE A 87 1.02 3.86 14.90
CA ILE A 87 1.52 4.66 13.80
C ILE A 87 0.96 6.09 13.88
N ARG A 88 -0.33 6.24 14.18
CA ARG A 88 -0.96 7.55 14.38
C ARG A 88 -0.34 8.32 15.56
N GLU A 89 -0.02 7.66 16.66
CA GLU A 89 0.64 8.29 17.81
C GLU A 89 2.06 8.76 17.47
N ILE A 90 2.82 7.97 16.72
CA ILE A 90 4.21 8.27 16.34
C ILE A 90 4.28 9.38 15.28
N ARG A 91 3.40 9.35 14.28
CA ARG A 91 3.49 10.20 13.07
C ARG A 91 2.43 11.29 12.98
N GLY A 92 1.40 11.27 13.82
CA GLY A 92 0.29 12.23 13.79
C GLY A 92 -0.75 11.94 12.69
N LYS A 93 -1.59 12.93 12.35
CA LYS A 93 -2.57 12.83 11.25
C LYS A 93 -1.84 12.85 9.91
N TYR A 94 -2.25 11.95 9.02
CA TYR A 94 -1.74 11.90 7.65
C TYR A 94 -2.51 12.87 6.77
N ASN A 95 -1.81 13.46 5.84
CA ASN A 95 -2.36 14.18 4.71
C ASN A 95 -1.47 13.94 3.49
N GLY A 96 -2.04 14.00 2.30
CA GLY A 96 -1.33 13.76 1.06
C GLY A 96 -1.53 12.35 0.52
N LEU A 97 -0.54 11.81 -0.18
CA LEU A 97 -0.69 10.58 -0.94
C LEU A 97 -0.60 9.33 -0.06
N VAL A 98 -1.62 8.47 -0.19
CA VAL A 98 -1.66 7.10 0.32
C VAL A 98 -1.75 6.14 -0.86
N ALA A 99 -0.69 5.39 -1.11
CA ALA A 99 -0.68 4.33 -2.12
C ALA A 99 -1.24 3.04 -1.49
N ILE A 100 -2.19 2.41 -2.18
CA ILE A 100 -2.71 1.09 -1.79
C ILE A 100 -2.28 0.09 -2.86
N ASP A 101 -1.57 -0.95 -2.43
CA ASP A 101 -1.10 -2.00 -3.32
C ASP A 101 -1.08 -3.36 -2.64
N GLY A 102 -1.20 -4.42 -3.46
CA GLY A 102 -1.21 -5.80 -3.03
C GLY A 102 0.15 -6.46 -3.20
N LYS A 103 0.63 -7.12 -2.15
CA LYS A 103 1.84 -7.94 -2.19
C LYS A 103 1.51 -9.39 -1.90
N GLU A 104 2.10 -10.30 -2.67
CA GLU A 104 2.08 -11.72 -2.43
C GLU A 104 3.33 -12.08 -1.62
N ASN A 105 3.14 -12.46 -0.36
CA ASN A 105 4.21 -12.87 0.54
C ASN A 105 4.35 -14.39 0.51
N CYS A 106 5.44 -14.90 1.11
CA CYS A 106 5.81 -16.32 1.10
C CYS A 106 4.72 -17.30 1.54
N ASP A 107 5.01 -18.57 1.28
CA ASP A 107 4.16 -19.72 1.54
C ASP A 107 3.81 -19.90 3.03
N VAL A 108 2.54 -19.84 3.36
CA VAL A 108 2.01 -20.18 4.67
C VAL A 108 1.54 -21.63 4.65
N LYS A 109 1.96 -22.43 5.62
CA LYS A 109 1.53 -23.83 5.72
C LYS A 109 0.05 -23.91 6.07
N LYS A 110 -0.74 -24.67 5.32
CA LYS A 110 -2.18 -24.87 5.59
C LYS A 110 -2.44 -25.58 6.91
N GLU A 111 -3.53 -25.20 7.60
CA GLU A 111 -3.93 -25.75 8.90
C GLU A 111 -4.35 -27.25 8.85
N ASN A 112 -4.73 -27.79 7.70
CA ASN A 112 -5.40 -29.09 7.57
C ASN A 112 -4.47 -30.31 7.45
N GLY A 113 -3.21 -30.23 7.92
CA GLY A 113 -2.29 -31.38 7.88
C GLY A 113 -1.75 -31.70 6.48
N ASP A 114 -2.21 -31.02 5.45
CA ASP A 114 -1.67 -31.07 4.10
C ASP A 114 -0.34 -30.31 4.05
N CYS A 115 0.71 -30.93 3.48
CA CYS A 115 2.02 -30.29 3.33
C CYS A 115 2.03 -29.20 2.23
N SER A 116 0.88 -28.77 1.74
CA SER A 116 0.75 -27.70 0.75
C SER A 116 0.88 -26.34 1.43
N PHE A 117 1.63 -25.43 0.77
CA PHE A 117 1.75 -24.03 1.18
C PHE A 117 0.69 -23.19 0.45
N GLU A 118 0.20 -22.16 1.11
CA GLU A 118 -0.66 -21.14 0.51
C GLU A 118 0.07 -19.80 0.56
N HIS A 119 0.03 -19.05 -0.56
CA HIS A 119 0.63 -17.72 -0.58
C HIS A 119 -0.18 -16.76 0.27
N LEU A 120 0.45 -16.12 1.23
CA LEU A 120 -0.13 -15.02 1.98
C LEU A 120 -0.15 -13.79 1.08
N ARG A 121 -1.35 -13.27 0.79
CA ARG A 121 -1.54 -12.03 0.06
C ARG A 121 -2.02 -10.95 1.01
N LEU A 122 -1.36 -9.82 0.98
CA LEU A 122 -1.69 -8.66 1.80
C LEU A 122 -1.88 -7.44 0.90
N VAL A 123 -2.91 -6.65 1.17
CA VAL A 123 -3.04 -5.30 0.65
C VAL A 123 -2.57 -4.35 1.72
N SER A 124 -1.71 -3.42 1.40
CA SER A 124 -1.14 -2.44 2.33
C SER A 124 -1.44 -1.01 1.89
N ALA A 125 -1.57 -0.11 2.86
CA ALA A 125 -1.68 1.33 2.65
C ALA A 125 -0.36 2.00 3.08
N TRP A 126 0.26 2.74 2.17
CA TRP A 126 1.54 3.41 2.35
C TRP A 126 1.40 4.92 2.24
N ALA A 127 1.66 5.65 3.32
CA ALA A 127 1.72 7.10 3.33
C ALA A 127 3.06 7.56 2.77
N SER A 128 3.08 7.94 1.49
CA SER A 128 4.30 8.23 0.74
C SER A 128 5.12 9.37 1.32
N ALA A 129 4.49 10.45 1.77
CA ALA A 129 5.16 11.61 2.35
C ALA A 129 5.83 11.31 3.69
N ASN A 130 5.27 10.40 4.48
CA ASN A 130 5.75 10.04 5.80
C ASN A 130 6.69 8.82 5.77
N GLY A 131 6.70 8.07 4.67
CA GLY A 131 7.47 6.84 4.53
C GLY A 131 7.03 5.74 5.50
N VAL A 132 5.71 5.58 5.71
CA VAL A 132 5.17 4.64 6.70
C VAL A 132 4.03 3.81 6.15
N CYS A 133 3.95 2.55 6.57
CA CYS A 133 2.77 1.73 6.39
C CYS A 133 1.69 2.17 7.39
N MET A 134 0.48 2.47 6.90
CA MET A 134 -0.65 2.86 7.75
C MET A 134 -1.45 1.65 8.23
N GLY A 135 -1.44 0.57 7.46
CA GLY A 135 -2.18 -0.65 7.75
C GLY A 135 -2.09 -1.66 6.63
N GLN A 136 -2.59 -2.86 6.90
CA GLN A 136 -2.69 -3.93 5.90
C GLN A 136 -3.96 -4.75 6.11
N GLU A 137 -4.40 -5.47 5.07
CA GLU A 137 -5.53 -6.39 5.13
C GLU A 137 -5.20 -7.66 4.35
N LYS A 138 -5.59 -8.83 4.90
CA LYS A 138 -5.36 -10.13 4.25
C LYS A 138 -6.35 -10.35 3.12
N VAL A 139 -5.83 -10.78 1.98
CA VAL A 139 -6.63 -11.18 0.82
C VAL A 139 -6.95 -12.66 0.87
N ASN A 140 -8.21 -13.01 1.08
CA ASN A 140 -8.66 -14.39 1.10
C ASN A 140 -8.98 -14.91 -0.31
N GLY A 141 -8.01 -15.63 -0.95
CA GLY A 141 -8.15 -16.20 -2.31
C GLY A 141 -7.78 -15.24 -3.45
N LYS A 142 -7.60 -15.80 -4.66
CA LYS A 142 -7.03 -15.09 -5.82
C LYS A 142 -7.82 -13.87 -6.35
N SER A 143 -9.10 -13.71 -5.98
CA SER A 143 -9.99 -12.66 -6.53
C SER A 143 -10.48 -11.63 -5.49
N ASN A 144 -9.96 -11.64 -4.28
CA ASN A 144 -10.56 -10.93 -3.15
C ASN A 144 -9.84 -9.61 -2.74
N GLU A 145 -8.85 -9.12 -3.50
CA GLU A 145 -8.28 -7.78 -3.28
C GLU A 145 -9.37 -6.70 -3.27
N ILE A 146 -10.36 -6.83 -4.17
CA ILE A 146 -11.52 -5.95 -4.26
C ILE A 146 -12.32 -5.87 -2.94
N LYS A 147 -12.29 -6.95 -2.13
CA LYS A 147 -12.97 -6.98 -0.82
C LYS A 147 -12.08 -6.50 0.33
N ALA A 148 -10.76 -6.72 0.22
CA ALA A 148 -9.80 -6.31 1.24
C ALA A 148 -9.60 -4.78 1.27
N ILE A 149 -9.58 -4.13 0.10
CA ILE A 149 -9.39 -2.68 -0.02
C ILE A 149 -10.45 -1.87 0.74
N PRO A 150 -11.76 -2.11 0.60
CA PRO A 150 -12.78 -1.40 1.39
C PRO A 150 -12.63 -1.62 2.90
N MET A 151 -12.24 -2.83 3.34
CA MET A 151 -11.99 -3.11 4.75
C MET A 151 -10.81 -2.29 5.28
N LEU A 152 -9.73 -2.23 4.51
CA LEU A 152 -8.56 -1.42 4.85
C LEU A 152 -8.91 0.07 4.92
N ILE A 153 -9.64 0.61 3.93
CA ILE A 153 -10.09 2.02 3.92
C ILE A 153 -10.89 2.36 5.17
N LYS A 154 -11.82 1.49 5.60
CA LYS A 154 -12.65 1.69 6.80
C LYS A 154 -11.88 1.70 8.12
N MET A 155 -10.71 1.05 8.17
CA MET A 155 -9.88 0.99 9.38
C MET A 155 -8.98 2.23 9.55
N LEU A 156 -8.75 2.99 8.49
CA LEU A 156 -7.78 4.06 8.44
C LEU A 156 -8.45 5.44 8.51
N ASP A 157 -7.76 6.40 9.11
CA ASP A 157 -8.15 7.82 9.07
C ASP A 157 -7.54 8.45 7.81
N LEU A 158 -8.36 8.59 6.77
CA LEU A 158 -7.93 8.99 5.43
C LEU A 158 -8.48 10.36 5.00
N GLU A 159 -9.11 11.09 5.93
CA GLU A 159 -9.63 12.44 5.64
C GLU A 159 -8.51 13.35 5.12
N ASP A 160 -8.78 14.06 4.02
CA ASP A 160 -7.85 14.93 3.29
C ASP A 160 -6.67 14.20 2.61
N CYS A 161 -6.73 12.86 2.48
CA CYS A 161 -5.74 12.08 1.73
C CYS A 161 -6.14 11.91 0.25
N ILE A 162 -5.14 11.61 -0.59
CA ILE A 162 -5.34 11.18 -1.97
C ILE A 162 -4.97 9.70 -2.07
N LEU A 163 -5.92 8.85 -2.40
CA LEU A 163 -5.69 7.43 -2.57
C LEU A 163 -5.33 7.10 -4.02
N THR A 164 -4.20 6.44 -4.20
CA THR A 164 -3.82 5.85 -5.50
C THR A 164 -3.85 4.34 -5.39
N ILE A 165 -4.54 3.71 -6.34
CA ILE A 165 -4.77 2.27 -6.30
C ILE A 165 -4.60 1.71 -7.71
N ASP A 166 -4.05 0.48 -7.81
CA ASP A 166 -3.90 -0.19 -9.10
C ASP A 166 -5.26 -0.61 -9.69
N THR A 167 -5.21 -1.00 -10.91
CA THR A 167 -6.31 -1.27 -11.84
C THR A 167 -7.40 -2.19 -11.31
N ARG A 168 -7.05 -3.20 -10.51
CA ARG A 168 -8.02 -4.17 -9.97
C ARG A 168 -9.06 -3.49 -9.09
N ALA A 169 -8.70 -2.39 -8.46
CA ALA A 169 -9.54 -1.61 -7.58
C ALA A 169 -10.42 -0.56 -8.29
N CYS A 170 -10.41 -0.49 -9.62
CA CYS A 170 -11.32 0.36 -10.36
C CYS A 170 -12.75 -0.24 -10.30
N GLN A 171 -13.45 0.00 -9.18
CA GLN A 171 -14.79 -0.49 -8.85
C GLN A 171 -15.59 0.62 -8.18
N HIS A 172 -16.90 0.69 -8.47
CA HIS A 172 -17.78 1.74 -7.91
C HIS A 172 -17.83 1.70 -6.38
N ASP A 173 -17.88 0.50 -5.79
CA ASP A 173 -17.93 0.34 -4.34
C ASP A 173 -16.66 0.87 -3.66
N ILE A 174 -15.49 0.70 -4.27
CA ILE A 174 -14.22 1.21 -3.74
C ILE A 174 -14.18 2.74 -3.81
N VAL A 175 -14.61 3.31 -4.94
CA VAL A 175 -14.71 4.78 -5.09
C VAL A 175 -15.63 5.36 -4.03
N HIS A 176 -16.81 4.74 -3.82
CA HIS A 176 -17.74 5.15 -2.79
C HIS A 176 -17.09 5.16 -1.39
N GLU A 177 -16.41 4.09 -0.99
CA GLU A 177 -15.74 4.00 0.32
C GLU A 177 -14.63 5.04 0.49
N ILE A 178 -13.91 5.39 -0.59
CA ILE A 178 -12.90 6.46 -0.54
C ILE A 178 -13.55 7.82 -0.25
N LEU A 179 -14.64 8.13 -0.95
CA LEU A 179 -15.35 9.39 -0.77
C LEU A 179 -16.06 9.48 0.59
N GLU A 180 -16.62 8.38 1.09
CA GLU A 180 -17.17 8.30 2.46
C GLU A 180 -16.08 8.53 3.52
N ALA A 181 -14.82 8.11 3.26
CA ALA A 181 -13.67 8.42 4.09
C ALA A 181 -13.19 9.89 3.95
N LYS A 182 -13.88 10.72 3.15
CA LYS A 182 -13.52 12.12 2.82
C LYS A 182 -12.13 12.25 2.20
N ALA A 183 -11.74 11.27 1.41
CA ALA A 183 -10.50 11.24 0.67
C ALA A 183 -10.75 11.43 -0.82
N ASP A 184 -9.74 11.88 -1.54
CA ASP A 184 -9.71 11.93 -2.99
C ASP A 184 -9.13 10.64 -3.57
N TYR A 185 -9.36 10.40 -4.86
CA TYR A 185 -8.82 9.24 -5.54
C TYR A 185 -8.16 9.56 -6.89
N LEU A 186 -7.18 8.72 -7.24
CA LEU A 186 -6.58 8.64 -8.57
C LEU A 186 -6.39 7.16 -8.91
N ILE A 187 -7.32 6.59 -9.69
CA ILE A 187 -7.43 5.14 -9.92
C ILE A 187 -7.13 4.81 -11.38
N SER A 188 -6.26 3.83 -11.58
CA SER A 188 -5.89 3.33 -12.91
C SER A 188 -7.05 2.57 -13.57
N VAL A 189 -7.29 2.85 -14.86
CA VAL A 189 -8.33 2.21 -15.69
C VAL A 189 -7.65 1.33 -16.74
N LYS A 190 -7.98 0.04 -16.74
CA LYS A 190 -7.53 -0.91 -17.74
C LYS A 190 -8.72 -1.73 -18.28
N GLN A 191 -8.42 -2.89 -18.86
CA GLN A 191 -9.41 -3.75 -19.52
C GLN A 191 -10.40 -4.46 -18.57
N ASN A 192 -10.23 -4.36 -17.24
CA ASN A 192 -11.27 -4.78 -16.29
C ASN A 192 -12.52 -3.90 -16.39
N GLN A 193 -12.37 -2.62 -16.82
CA GLN A 193 -13.43 -1.68 -17.15
C GLN A 193 -13.42 -1.36 -18.66
N LYS A 194 -13.65 -2.38 -19.49
CA LYS A 194 -13.46 -2.33 -20.96
C LYS A 194 -14.13 -1.15 -21.65
N ARG A 195 -15.37 -0.80 -21.23
CA ARG A 195 -16.15 0.27 -21.85
C ARG A 195 -15.56 1.64 -21.49
N LEU A 196 -15.28 1.85 -20.20
CA LEU A 196 -14.63 3.06 -19.70
C LEU A 196 -13.27 3.25 -20.35
N TYR A 197 -12.44 2.20 -20.35
CA TYR A 197 -11.11 2.21 -20.96
C TYR A 197 -11.16 2.67 -22.42
N LYS A 198 -12.00 2.04 -23.26
CA LYS A 198 -12.12 2.38 -24.70
C LYS A 198 -12.57 3.81 -24.93
N ILE A 199 -13.45 4.35 -24.09
CA ILE A 199 -13.93 5.72 -24.22
C ILE A 199 -12.81 6.70 -23.88
N ILE A 200 -12.05 6.47 -22.80
CA ILE A 200 -10.93 7.32 -22.43
C ILE A 200 -9.82 7.21 -23.45
N GLU A 201 -9.45 6.01 -23.89
CA GLU A 201 -8.45 5.77 -24.93
C GLU A 201 -8.81 6.47 -26.24
N GLY A 202 -10.06 6.30 -26.71
CA GLY A 202 -10.56 6.96 -27.90
C GLY A 202 -10.52 8.49 -27.79
N TRP A 203 -10.87 9.03 -26.62
CA TRP A 203 -10.81 10.46 -26.36
C TRP A 203 -9.39 11.01 -26.48
N PHE A 204 -8.42 10.41 -25.78
CA PHE A 204 -7.02 10.87 -25.83
C PHE A 204 -6.30 10.52 -27.15
N SER A 205 -6.82 9.64 -27.98
CA SER A 205 -6.28 9.41 -29.32
C SER A 205 -6.63 10.54 -30.31
N GLU A 206 -7.69 11.29 -30.03
CA GLU A 206 -8.16 12.41 -30.86
C GLU A 206 -7.57 13.76 -30.44
N ILE A 207 -6.94 13.83 -29.25
CA ILE A 207 -6.39 15.08 -28.69
C ILE A 207 -4.88 15.13 -28.94
N ASP A 208 -4.39 16.26 -29.47
CA ASP A 208 -2.93 16.50 -29.51
C ASP A 208 -2.38 16.72 -28.07
N ILE A 209 -1.05 16.56 -27.93
CA ILE A 209 -0.38 16.66 -26.61
C ILE A 209 -0.64 18.01 -25.93
N TYR A 210 -0.81 19.07 -26.71
CA TYR A 210 -0.97 20.43 -26.23
C TYR A 210 -2.43 20.82 -26.01
N GLY A 211 -3.38 19.93 -26.36
CA GLY A 211 -4.81 20.18 -26.19
C GLY A 211 -5.39 21.23 -27.12
N ASN A 212 -4.64 21.61 -28.18
CA ASN A 212 -5.05 22.67 -29.11
C ASN A 212 -6.08 22.19 -30.13
N ARG A 213 -6.16 20.88 -30.38
CA ARG A 213 -6.99 20.29 -31.42
C ARG A 213 -7.58 18.95 -31.02
N ILE A 214 -8.88 18.80 -31.28
CA ILE A 214 -9.53 17.48 -31.32
C ILE A 214 -9.73 17.13 -32.80
N THR A 215 -9.16 16.02 -33.23
CA THR A 215 -9.31 15.57 -34.63
C THR A 215 -10.77 15.39 -34.97
N GLY A 216 -11.25 16.15 -35.97
CA GLY A 216 -12.64 16.08 -36.45
C GLY A 216 -13.73 16.73 -35.57
N ARG A 217 -13.41 17.31 -34.40
CA ARG A 217 -14.39 17.86 -33.45
C ARG A 217 -14.19 19.32 -33.03
N GLY A 218 -13.14 19.99 -33.55
CA GLY A 218 -12.86 21.39 -33.21
C GLY A 218 -11.91 21.56 -32.03
N HIS A 219 -12.03 22.70 -31.32
CA HIS A 219 -11.16 23.04 -30.20
C HIS A 219 -11.73 22.54 -28.85
N ILE A 220 -10.82 22.16 -27.93
CA ILE A 220 -11.20 21.92 -26.53
C ILE A 220 -11.57 23.27 -25.92
N PRO A 221 -12.71 23.37 -25.19
CA PRO A 221 -13.05 24.59 -24.49
C PRO A 221 -11.95 25.02 -23.54
N GLU A 222 -11.68 26.32 -23.48
CA GLU A 222 -10.69 26.89 -22.57
C GLU A 222 -10.96 26.46 -21.11
N GLY A 223 -9.91 26.15 -20.37
CA GLY A 223 -10.02 25.71 -18.97
C GLY A 223 -10.45 24.25 -18.76
N ARG A 224 -10.62 23.46 -19.84
CA ARG A 224 -11.02 22.04 -19.74
C ARG A 224 -9.87 21.06 -19.86
N TYR A 225 -8.69 21.53 -20.22
CA TYR A 225 -7.53 20.70 -20.47
C TYR A 225 -6.28 21.31 -19.85
N ARG A 226 -5.41 20.45 -19.30
CA ARG A 226 -4.07 20.79 -18.85
C ARG A 226 -3.12 19.64 -19.24
N TYR A 227 -1.85 19.96 -19.37
CA TYR A 227 -0.80 18.97 -19.54
C TYR A 227 0.46 19.40 -18.80
N SER A 228 1.27 18.43 -18.41
CA SER A 228 2.63 18.62 -17.91
C SER A 228 3.58 17.63 -18.56
N ILE A 229 4.83 18.02 -18.69
CA ILE A 229 5.89 17.21 -19.29
C ILE A 229 7.08 17.19 -18.35
N THR A 230 7.58 15.99 -18.05
CA THR A 230 8.83 15.80 -17.32
C THR A 230 9.81 14.99 -18.15
N GLU A 231 11.09 15.36 -18.10
CA GLU A 231 12.17 14.63 -18.77
C GLU A 231 13.28 14.34 -17.76
N GLU A 232 13.68 13.09 -17.66
CA GLU A 232 14.74 12.63 -16.78
C GLU A 232 15.83 11.94 -17.61
N GLN A 233 17.09 12.24 -17.27
CA GLN A 233 18.23 11.63 -17.93
C GLN A 233 18.92 10.65 -16.99
N GLY A 234 18.72 9.36 -17.21
CA GLY A 234 19.52 8.30 -16.60
C GLY A 234 20.86 8.11 -17.30
N SER A 235 21.66 7.13 -16.88
CA SER A 235 22.94 6.78 -17.51
C SER A 235 22.75 6.29 -18.96
N GLU A 236 21.87 5.34 -19.18
CA GLU A 236 21.66 4.67 -20.48
C GLU A 236 20.37 5.09 -21.18
N MET A 237 19.36 5.48 -20.44
CA MET A 237 18.04 5.81 -20.93
C MET A 237 17.64 7.24 -20.61
N LYS A 238 16.93 7.88 -21.55
CA LYS A 238 16.18 9.12 -21.31
C LYS A 238 14.71 8.75 -21.11
N GLU A 239 14.11 9.22 -20.04
CA GLU A 239 12.70 9.01 -19.76
C GLU A 239 11.93 10.32 -19.92
N LYS A 240 10.86 10.27 -20.71
CA LYS A 240 9.93 11.38 -20.91
C LYS A 240 8.55 10.96 -20.49
N ARG A 241 7.91 11.75 -19.62
CA ARG A 241 6.52 11.55 -19.20
C ARG A 241 5.68 12.75 -19.61
N ILE A 242 4.49 12.47 -20.12
CA ILE A 242 3.49 13.48 -20.49
C ILE A 242 2.20 13.11 -19.75
N CYS A 243 1.75 14.00 -18.87
CA CYS A 243 0.48 13.87 -18.17
C CYS A 243 -0.53 14.82 -18.82
N GLN A 244 -1.56 14.25 -19.42
CA GLN A 244 -2.67 14.98 -20.03
C GLN A 244 -3.89 14.81 -19.11
N VAL A 245 -4.51 15.90 -18.72
CA VAL A 245 -5.69 15.92 -17.82
C VAL A 245 -6.82 16.65 -18.51
N TYR A 246 -7.97 16.00 -18.56
CA TYR A 246 -9.19 16.56 -19.11
C TYR A 246 -10.32 16.58 -18.08
N ASN A 247 -10.88 17.76 -17.83
CA ASN A 247 -12.03 17.91 -16.93
C ASN A 247 -13.28 17.30 -17.55
N ASN A 248 -13.88 16.38 -16.80
CA ASN A 248 -14.96 15.53 -17.27
C ASN A 248 -16.31 16.26 -17.36
N GLY A 249 -16.55 17.02 -18.44
CA GLY A 249 -17.86 17.59 -18.72
C GLY A 249 -18.67 16.86 -19.79
N ILE A 250 -18.07 15.90 -20.52
CA ILE A 250 -18.63 15.36 -21.76
C ILE A 250 -18.51 13.84 -21.95
N LEU A 251 -17.88 13.12 -21.04
CA LEU A 251 -17.74 11.66 -21.15
C LEU A 251 -18.79 10.95 -20.28
N PRO A 252 -19.96 10.53 -20.85
CA PRO A 252 -21.07 10.00 -20.05
C PRO A 252 -20.71 8.79 -19.21
N GLU A 253 -19.76 7.97 -19.65
CA GLU A 253 -19.32 6.79 -18.86
C GLU A 253 -18.51 7.18 -17.63
N VAL A 254 -17.74 8.27 -17.70
CA VAL A 254 -16.98 8.79 -16.55
C VAL A 254 -17.90 9.47 -15.54
N LEU A 255 -18.96 10.14 -16.02
CA LEU A 255 -19.98 10.77 -15.15
C LEU A 255 -20.73 9.75 -14.26
N LYS A 256 -20.67 8.46 -14.58
CA LYS A 256 -21.24 7.41 -13.72
C LYS A 256 -20.39 7.10 -12.50
N TRP A 257 -19.15 7.57 -12.48
CA TRP A 257 -18.25 7.37 -11.36
C TRP A 257 -18.38 8.52 -10.37
N GLU A 258 -18.72 8.17 -9.16
CA GLU A 258 -18.96 9.14 -8.08
C GLU A 258 -17.74 10.04 -7.89
N GLY A 259 -17.96 11.35 -7.80
CA GLY A 259 -16.89 12.34 -7.60
C GLY A 259 -15.88 12.48 -8.74
N ALA A 260 -16.01 11.77 -9.86
CA ALA A 260 -15.04 11.85 -10.96
C ALA A 260 -15.05 13.25 -11.62
N ASN A 261 -14.02 14.03 -11.37
CA ASN A 261 -13.85 15.37 -11.92
C ASN A 261 -13.03 15.38 -13.22
N SER A 262 -12.06 14.48 -13.33
CA SER A 262 -11.13 14.47 -14.47
C SER A 262 -10.77 13.07 -14.93
N VAL A 263 -10.39 12.97 -16.20
CA VAL A 263 -9.71 11.80 -16.78
C VAL A 263 -8.27 12.15 -17.10
N VAL A 264 -7.39 11.18 -16.97
CA VAL A 264 -5.94 11.38 -17.15
C VAL A 264 -5.38 10.36 -18.12
N CYS A 265 -4.48 10.83 -19.00
CA CYS A 265 -3.61 9.98 -19.80
C CYS A 265 -2.15 10.28 -19.44
N LEU A 266 -1.47 9.30 -18.89
CA LEU A 266 -0.03 9.34 -18.68
C LEU A 266 0.65 8.58 -19.81
N THR A 267 1.46 9.28 -20.60
CA THR A 267 2.35 8.68 -21.60
C THR A 267 3.77 8.66 -21.03
N SER A 268 4.33 7.46 -20.88
CA SER A 268 5.73 7.27 -20.47
C SER A 268 6.51 6.74 -21.66
N SER A 269 7.59 7.42 -22.05
CA SER A 269 8.49 7.05 -23.16
C SER A 269 9.89 6.86 -22.61
N LYS A 270 10.48 5.70 -22.90
CA LYS A 270 11.90 5.41 -22.63
C LYS A 270 12.65 5.40 -23.95
N ILE A 271 13.69 6.20 -24.02
CA ILE A 271 14.53 6.39 -25.21
C ILE A 271 15.92 5.87 -24.86
N ASP A 272 16.36 4.85 -25.55
CA ASP A 272 17.73 4.36 -25.45
C ASP A 272 18.70 5.39 -26.09
N LYS A 273 19.76 5.74 -25.36
CA LYS A 273 20.69 6.80 -25.82
C LYS A 273 21.63 6.35 -26.92
N GLU A 274 21.89 5.05 -27.06
CA GLU A 274 22.79 4.51 -28.07
C GLU A 274 22.03 4.15 -29.35
N THR A 275 20.85 3.50 -29.20
CA THR A 275 20.08 3.01 -30.35
C THR A 275 19.01 3.98 -30.83
N GLU A 276 18.68 5.00 -30.04
CA GLU A 276 17.55 5.92 -30.25
C GLU A 276 16.19 5.23 -30.33
N GLU A 277 16.11 3.94 -29.96
CA GLU A 277 14.86 3.24 -29.91
C GLU A 277 13.97 3.79 -28.80
N THR A 278 12.70 4.01 -29.14
CA THR A 278 11.71 4.58 -28.23
C THR A 278 10.62 3.57 -27.93
N VAL A 279 10.46 3.23 -26.65
CA VAL A 279 9.33 2.43 -26.15
C VAL A 279 8.40 3.35 -25.39
N SER A 280 7.13 3.39 -25.80
CA SER A 280 6.11 4.24 -25.18
C SER A 280 4.93 3.42 -24.67
N GLU A 281 4.47 3.75 -23.47
CA GLU A 281 3.28 3.16 -22.84
C GLU A 281 2.31 4.28 -22.46
N LYS A 282 1.00 4.05 -22.69
CA LYS A 282 -0.08 4.92 -22.22
C LYS A 282 -0.86 4.25 -21.11
N ARG A 283 -1.11 4.98 -20.03
CA ARG A 283 -1.93 4.57 -18.91
C ARG A 283 -3.05 5.60 -18.68
N TYR A 284 -4.24 5.11 -18.38
CA TYR A 284 -5.42 5.96 -18.20
C TYR A 284 -5.93 5.88 -16.77
N TYR A 285 -6.46 7.00 -16.28
CA TYR A 285 -6.96 7.12 -14.91
C TYR A 285 -8.25 7.94 -14.86
N ILE A 286 -9.05 7.68 -13.83
CA ILE A 286 -10.12 8.55 -13.37
C ILE A 286 -9.75 9.12 -12.01
N THR A 287 -10.20 10.35 -11.73
CA THR A 287 -9.83 11.02 -10.48
C THR A 287 -10.90 12.00 -10.03
N SER A 288 -11.04 12.15 -8.70
CA SER A 288 -11.81 13.22 -8.07
C SER A 288 -11.03 14.54 -7.97
N LEU A 289 -9.72 14.51 -8.20
CA LEU A 289 -8.87 15.70 -8.14
C LEU A 289 -9.25 16.76 -9.16
N PRO A 290 -9.01 18.05 -8.84
CA PRO A 290 -9.23 19.15 -9.76
C PRO A 290 -8.27 19.06 -10.97
N LEU A 291 -8.51 19.93 -11.96
CA LEU A 291 -7.75 20.02 -13.19
C LEU A 291 -6.34 20.62 -12.94
N ASP A 292 -5.45 19.84 -12.39
CA ASP A 292 -4.05 20.20 -12.11
C ASP A 292 -3.12 19.09 -12.60
N SER A 293 -2.49 19.30 -13.78
CA SER A 293 -1.63 18.29 -14.40
C SER A 293 -0.31 18.07 -13.66
N ASP A 294 0.23 19.09 -13.02
CA ASP A 294 1.50 18.99 -12.29
C ASP A 294 1.28 18.20 -10.99
N HIS A 295 0.27 18.55 -10.22
CA HIS A 295 -0.10 17.82 -9.00
C HIS A 295 -0.45 16.35 -9.28
N ILE A 296 -1.21 16.08 -10.36
CA ILE A 296 -1.56 14.72 -10.77
C ILE A 296 -0.31 13.93 -11.22
N MET A 297 0.62 14.56 -11.96
CA MET A 297 1.88 13.94 -12.35
C MET A 297 2.72 13.54 -11.13
N ASP A 298 2.85 14.43 -10.15
CA ASP A 298 3.60 14.17 -8.91
C ASP A 298 2.94 13.07 -8.09
N THR A 299 1.61 13.06 -8.03
CA THR A 299 0.82 12.00 -7.37
C THR A 299 1.07 10.64 -8.02
N LEU A 300 1.04 10.57 -9.37
CA LEU A 300 1.30 9.33 -10.10
C LEU A 300 2.74 8.83 -9.91
N ARG A 301 3.71 9.71 -9.86
CA ARG A 301 5.12 9.35 -9.58
C ARG A 301 5.30 8.82 -8.17
N SER A 302 4.65 9.46 -7.22
CA SER A 302 4.75 9.10 -5.80
C SER A 302 4.03 7.78 -5.47
N HIS A 303 3.09 7.31 -6.30
CA HIS A 303 2.48 5.99 -6.15
C HIS A 303 3.52 4.86 -6.12
N TRP A 304 4.54 4.93 -6.98
CA TRP A 304 5.60 3.92 -7.06
C TRP A 304 6.46 3.83 -5.78
N SER A 305 6.30 4.78 -4.86
CA SER A 305 7.02 4.76 -3.59
C SER A 305 6.68 3.54 -2.73
N ILE A 306 5.47 2.97 -2.85
CA ILE A 306 5.08 1.77 -2.12
C ILE A 306 5.92 0.55 -2.57
N GLU A 307 6.14 0.40 -3.88
CA GLU A 307 6.96 -0.70 -4.41
C GLU A 307 8.43 -0.53 -4.01
N ASN A 308 8.98 0.68 -4.17
CA ASN A 308 10.40 0.96 -3.96
C ASN A 308 10.78 1.07 -2.47
N ASN A 309 9.92 1.64 -1.64
CA ASN A 309 10.25 1.90 -0.23
C ASN A 309 9.67 0.86 0.72
N GLN A 310 8.47 0.32 0.46
CA GLN A 310 7.88 -0.67 1.33
C GLN A 310 8.18 -2.10 0.84
N HIS A 311 7.74 -2.47 -0.36
CA HIS A 311 7.83 -3.85 -0.82
C HIS A 311 9.28 -4.29 -0.98
N TRP A 312 10.11 -3.48 -1.63
CA TRP A 312 11.53 -3.79 -1.79
C TRP A 312 12.27 -3.92 -0.45
N GLN A 313 12.02 -3.01 0.50
CA GLN A 313 12.63 -3.07 1.83
C GLN A 313 12.20 -4.33 2.60
N LEU A 314 10.92 -4.68 2.54
CA LEU A 314 10.42 -5.89 3.19
C LEU A 314 11.05 -7.16 2.61
N ASP A 315 11.32 -7.19 1.29
CA ASP A 315 11.95 -8.35 0.64
C ASP A 315 13.45 -8.42 0.85
N VAL A 316 14.15 -7.29 0.71
CA VAL A 316 15.62 -7.26 0.73
C VAL A 316 16.16 -7.14 2.15
N THR A 317 15.57 -6.26 2.97
CA THR A 317 16.08 -5.98 4.33
C THR A 317 15.52 -6.95 5.37
N PHE A 318 14.22 -7.29 5.25
CA PHE A 318 13.52 -8.14 6.21
C PHE A 318 13.33 -9.58 5.71
N ASN A 319 13.80 -9.93 4.50
CA ASN A 319 13.66 -11.25 3.89
C ASN A 319 12.24 -11.83 3.95
N GLU A 320 11.20 -10.98 3.78
CA GLU A 320 9.81 -11.34 4.02
C GLU A 320 9.36 -12.52 3.14
N ASP A 321 9.83 -12.58 1.89
CA ASP A 321 9.51 -13.67 0.94
C ASP A 321 10.10 -15.04 1.30
N ARG A 322 11.09 -15.10 2.20
CA ARG A 322 11.72 -16.35 2.64
C ARG A 322 11.19 -16.88 3.96
N GLN A 323 10.33 -16.13 4.61
CA GLN A 323 9.83 -16.45 5.94
C GLN A 323 8.71 -17.50 5.87
N LYS A 324 8.92 -18.64 6.53
CA LYS A 324 7.93 -19.74 6.63
C LYS A 324 7.29 -19.74 8.00
N LYS A 325 6.14 -19.08 8.16
CA LYS A 325 5.38 -19.03 9.41
C LYS A 325 4.01 -19.66 9.24
N LYS A 326 3.37 -20.04 10.34
CA LYS A 326 2.06 -20.70 10.34
C LYS A 326 0.98 -19.76 10.83
N GLU A 327 -0.25 -19.99 10.39
CA GLU A 327 -1.47 -19.34 10.91
C GLU A 327 -1.35 -17.81 10.94
N ASN A 328 -1.83 -17.18 11.99
CA ASN A 328 -1.76 -15.74 12.18
C ASN A 328 -0.34 -15.21 12.35
N ALA A 329 0.63 -16.08 12.74
CA ALA A 329 2.01 -15.65 12.95
C ALA A 329 2.66 -15.05 11.71
N ALA A 330 2.29 -15.50 10.50
CA ALA A 330 2.80 -14.94 9.25
C ALA A 330 2.32 -13.49 9.06
N GLN A 331 1.03 -13.24 9.21
CA GLN A 331 0.44 -11.90 9.09
C GLN A 331 0.94 -10.95 10.20
N ASN A 332 1.02 -11.45 11.43
CA ASN A 332 1.50 -10.68 12.57
C ASN A 332 2.99 -10.35 12.47
N PHE A 333 3.79 -11.24 11.91
CA PHE A 333 5.21 -10.96 11.68
C PHE A 333 5.41 -9.90 10.58
N SER A 334 4.61 -9.94 9.51
CA SER A 334 4.61 -8.88 8.50
C SER A 334 4.27 -7.51 9.10
N LEU A 335 3.31 -7.43 10.05
CA LEU A 335 3.03 -6.21 10.80
C LEU A 335 4.22 -5.72 11.62
N LEU A 336 4.89 -6.65 12.34
CA LEU A 336 6.10 -6.31 13.11
C LEU A 336 7.22 -5.77 12.21
N SER A 337 7.42 -6.38 11.03
CA SER A 337 8.40 -5.91 10.05
C SER A 337 8.06 -4.50 9.54
N LYS A 338 6.77 -4.20 9.34
CA LYS A 338 6.29 -2.86 8.96
C LYS A 338 6.43 -1.83 10.08
N ILE A 339 6.28 -2.23 11.35
CA ILE A 339 6.63 -1.38 12.50
C ILE A 339 8.12 -1.07 12.49
N ALA A 340 8.96 -2.07 12.26
CA ALA A 340 10.41 -1.89 12.24
C ALA A 340 10.89 -1.03 11.05
N LEU A 341 10.14 -1.02 9.94
CA LEU A 341 10.40 -0.18 8.77
C LEU A 341 10.01 1.30 9.01
N THR A 342 9.08 1.58 9.93
CA THR A 342 8.56 2.91 10.27
C THR A 342 9.47 3.66 11.24
#